data_77d97262df2e3c0b3c3743dd1d2354f9
#
_entry.id   77d97262df2e3c0b3c3743dd1d2354f9
#
_cell.length_a   1.000
_cell.length_b   1.000
_cell.length_c   1.000
_cell.angle_alpha   90.00
_cell.angle_beta   90.00
_cell.angle_gamma   90.00
#
_symmetry.space_group_name_H-M   'P 1'
#
loop_
_entity.id
_entity.type
_entity.pdbx_description
1 polymer ?
#
loop_
_entity_poly.entity_id
_entity_poly.type
_entity_poly.pdbx_seq_one_letter_code
_entity_poly.pdbx_strand_id
1 'polypeptide(L)'
;MAYTVEELIAKARTAVEAIKDYDQAQVDKLVYESAKVIYKHAEELAREAIDETQLGYFEDKIAKNTDTPATFWDYLKDKKSVGIINEDPSQGLIEVAHPIGVIAAITPATNPNITPLGNFMHIVKGKNAMIVCPAPRAKKSSTHTINLIRDALVKCGAPADLCQIIEEPTIALSAELMEKADLVIATGSFGLTKAAYSSGTPAYGVGPGNPPVILDRGYDLKDAAAKIEVAVGSDNGILCDGTNLLLYPEEQEKEVFDALRAQGLYLFTEPADVAKFRDVLFMDNGKADPALVGKDAPVIAKAAGFDIPKDVKVLALKVEEIGEADILNEEILGPITTMKSYDTFENAVDMAVRNMVESGGIGHTAGIYSNDEAHIRYFAEKIPVARVLVNQPTPDAWGPKTCALSPAVSEGCGSWGNNILAGNVDYIHMINVSKVCKPLDVELPDAAKLFAD
;
A
#
# COMPACT_ATOMS: atom_id res chain seq x y z
N MET A 1 -15.46 -30.61 -1.31
CA MET A 1 -14.66 -30.49 -0.08
C MET A 1 -13.62 -29.39 -0.36
N ALA A 2 -13.44 -28.48 0.56
CA ALA A 2 -12.35 -27.49 0.43
C ALA A 2 -11.00 -28.22 0.52
N TYR A 3 -10.03 -27.82 -0.29
CA TYR A 3 -8.67 -28.36 -0.25
C TYR A 3 -7.98 -27.97 1.06
N THR A 4 -7.14 -28.86 1.60
CA THR A 4 -6.21 -28.52 2.69
C THR A 4 -5.11 -27.59 2.19
N VAL A 5 -4.42 -26.90 3.07
CA VAL A 5 -3.24 -26.05 2.70
C VAL A 5 -2.17 -26.91 2.03
N GLU A 6 -1.94 -28.13 2.51
CA GLU A 6 -0.97 -29.06 1.91
C GLU A 6 -1.33 -29.42 0.46
N GLU A 7 -2.61 -29.69 0.17
CA GLU A 7 -3.07 -29.98 -1.19
C GLU A 7 -2.91 -28.76 -2.11
N LEU A 8 -3.22 -27.53 -1.61
CA LEU A 8 -3.01 -26.30 -2.36
C LEU A 8 -1.52 -26.06 -2.68
N ILE A 9 -0.63 -26.26 -1.70
CA ILE A 9 0.83 -26.16 -1.88
C ILE A 9 1.32 -27.19 -2.91
N ALA A 10 0.88 -28.44 -2.82
CA ALA A 10 1.30 -29.49 -3.76
C ALA A 10 0.87 -29.17 -5.19
N LYS A 11 -0.35 -28.68 -5.40
CA LYS A 11 -0.85 -28.22 -6.71
C LYS A 11 -0.07 -27.02 -7.24
N ALA A 12 0.22 -26.04 -6.38
CA ALA A 12 1.02 -24.87 -6.73
C ALA A 12 2.43 -25.28 -7.18
N ARG A 13 3.10 -26.19 -6.48
CA ARG A 13 4.43 -26.71 -6.86
C ARG A 13 4.39 -27.43 -8.21
N THR A 14 3.35 -28.22 -8.48
CA THR A 14 3.14 -28.85 -9.78
C THR A 14 2.96 -27.83 -10.89
N ALA A 15 2.23 -26.74 -10.61
CA ALA A 15 2.02 -25.65 -11.57
C ALA A 15 3.31 -24.87 -11.85
N VAL A 16 4.14 -24.61 -10.85
CA VAL A 16 5.48 -23.97 -11.02
C VAL A 16 6.38 -24.87 -11.90
N GLU A 17 6.42 -26.17 -11.64
CA GLU A 17 7.20 -27.09 -12.44
C GLU A 17 6.74 -27.13 -13.91
N ALA A 18 5.44 -27.04 -14.16
CA ALA A 18 4.87 -27.03 -15.51
C ALA A 18 5.27 -25.82 -16.36
N ILE A 19 5.64 -24.68 -15.71
CA ILE A 19 6.08 -23.46 -16.42
C ILE A 19 7.59 -23.20 -16.30
N LYS A 20 8.36 -24.15 -15.79
CA LYS A 20 9.81 -23.96 -15.55
C LYS A 20 10.58 -23.51 -16.80
N ASP A 21 10.19 -24.02 -17.97
CA ASP A 21 10.82 -23.76 -19.26
C ASP A 21 10.20 -22.57 -20.01
N TYR A 22 9.23 -21.85 -19.40
CA TYR A 22 8.65 -20.64 -20.02
C TYR A 22 9.72 -19.58 -20.18
N ASP A 23 9.77 -19.00 -21.38
CA ASP A 23 10.58 -17.83 -21.68
C ASP A 23 9.92 -16.51 -21.18
N GLN A 24 10.61 -15.39 -21.36
CA GLN A 24 10.12 -14.08 -20.90
C GLN A 24 8.78 -13.72 -21.56
N ALA A 25 8.62 -13.99 -22.87
CA ALA A 25 7.40 -13.63 -23.59
C ALA A 25 6.19 -14.44 -23.12
N GLN A 26 6.40 -15.73 -22.81
CA GLN A 26 5.35 -16.58 -22.26
C GLN A 26 4.92 -16.11 -20.86
N VAL A 27 5.87 -15.73 -20.00
CA VAL A 27 5.59 -15.19 -18.66
C VAL A 27 4.87 -13.83 -18.76
N ASP A 28 5.34 -12.95 -19.64
CA ASP A 28 4.73 -11.63 -19.86
C ASP A 28 3.29 -11.74 -20.36
N LYS A 29 2.98 -12.76 -21.15
CA LYS A 29 1.60 -13.05 -21.56
C LYS A 29 0.71 -13.42 -20.37
N LEU A 30 1.21 -14.17 -19.39
CA LEU A 30 0.43 -14.49 -18.17
C LEU A 30 0.12 -13.22 -17.37
N VAL A 31 1.12 -12.33 -17.20
CA VAL A 31 0.94 -11.04 -16.53
C VAL A 31 -0.10 -10.19 -17.25
N TYR A 32 0.02 -10.05 -18.58
CA TYR A 32 -0.88 -9.26 -19.41
C TYR A 32 -2.32 -9.74 -19.36
N GLU A 33 -2.56 -11.04 -19.56
CA GLU A 33 -3.94 -11.56 -19.60
C GLU A 33 -4.59 -11.55 -18.23
N SER A 34 -3.81 -11.66 -17.14
CA SER A 34 -4.31 -11.47 -15.77
C SER A 34 -4.73 -10.03 -15.51
N ALA A 35 -3.94 -9.04 -15.94
CA ALA A 35 -4.31 -7.62 -15.85
C ALA A 35 -5.56 -7.31 -16.67
N LYS A 36 -5.58 -7.77 -17.92
CA LYS A 36 -6.65 -7.53 -18.90
C LYS A 36 -7.99 -8.11 -18.47
N VAL A 37 -8.03 -9.28 -17.83
CA VAL A 37 -9.30 -9.87 -17.39
C VAL A 37 -9.92 -9.04 -16.27
N ILE A 38 -9.14 -8.55 -15.32
CA ILE A 38 -9.65 -7.69 -14.24
C ILE A 38 -10.10 -6.33 -14.77
N TYR A 39 -9.32 -5.70 -15.67
CA TYR A 39 -9.73 -4.50 -16.38
C TYR A 39 -11.11 -4.65 -17.04
N LYS A 40 -11.37 -5.79 -17.71
CA LYS A 40 -12.65 -6.04 -18.40
C LYS A 40 -13.83 -6.25 -17.47
N HIS A 41 -13.59 -6.68 -16.23
CA HIS A 41 -14.61 -6.94 -15.22
C HIS A 41 -14.61 -5.86 -14.12
N ALA A 42 -14.04 -4.68 -14.40
CA ALA A 42 -13.78 -3.65 -13.39
C ALA A 42 -15.06 -3.22 -12.63
N GLU A 43 -16.17 -2.96 -13.34
CA GLU A 43 -17.42 -2.52 -12.74
C GLU A 43 -18.09 -3.66 -11.94
N GLU A 44 -18.13 -4.87 -12.48
CA GLU A 44 -18.69 -6.06 -11.80
C GLU A 44 -17.96 -6.33 -10.48
N LEU A 45 -16.64 -6.37 -10.52
CA LEU A 45 -15.81 -6.57 -9.34
C LEU A 45 -15.93 -5.44 -8.31
N ALA A 46 -16.05 -4.18 -8.78
CA ALA A 46 -16.29 -3.04 -7.90
C ALA A 46 -17.64 -3.17 -7.17
N ARG A 47 -18.69 -3.59 -7.86
CA ARG A 47 -20.03 -3.80 -7.28
C ARG A 47 -19.99 -4.88 -6.21
N GLU A 48 -19.40 -6.05 -6.52
CA GLU A 48 -19.27 -7.14 -5.56
C GLU A 48 -18.45 -6.75 -4.34
N ALA A 49 -17.34 -6.01 -4.53
CA ALA A 49 -16.52 -5.55 -3.42
C ALA A 49 -17.29 -4.64 -2.45
N ILE A 50 -18.06 -3.67 -2.97
CA ILE A 50 -18.90 -2.79 -2.16
C ILE A 50 -20.02 -3.58 -1.47
N ASP A 51 -20.72 -4.45 -2.20
CA ASP A 51 -21.86 -5.22 -1.65
C ASP A 51 -21.40 -6.18 -0.53
N GLU A 52 -20.24 -6.80 -0.68
CA GLU A 52 -19.70 -7.73 0.32
C GLU A 52 -19.06 -7.01 1.52
N THR A 53 -18.17 -6.06 1.25
CA THR A 53 -17.34 -5.45 2.30
C THR A 53 -17.99 -4.26 2.98
N GLN A 54 -18.91 -3.57 2.29
CA GLN A 54 -19.50 -2.29 2.70
C GLN A 54 -18.42 -1.21 2.94
N LEU A 55 -17.29 -1.28 2.20
CA LEU A 55 -16.14 -0.39 2.32
C LEU A 55 -15.87 0.36 1.02
N GLY A 56 -15.59 1.65 1.14
CA GLY A 56 -15.10 2.47 0.05
C GLY A 56 -16.21 3.06 -0.84
N TYR A 57 -15.80 3.58 -1.98
CA TYR A 57 -16.65 4.28 -2.93
C TYR A 57 -16.66 3.57 -4.28
N PHE A 58 -17.84 3.38 -4.86
CA PHE A 58 -18.03 2.51 -6.03
C PHE A 58 -17.22 2.94 -7.26
N GLU A 59 -17.27 4.23 -7.59
CA GLU A 59 -16.56 4.79 -8.74
C GLU A 59 -15.05 4.68 -8.57
N ASP A 60 -14.55 4.86 -7.35
CA ASP A 60 -13.11 4.70 -7.04
C ASP A 60 -12.68 3.23 -7.12
N LYS A 61 -13.55 2.29 -6.74
CA LYS A 61 -13.30 0.85 -6.95
C LYS A 61 -13.21 0.50 -8.44
N ILE A 62 -14.06 1.11 -9.28
CA ILE A 62 -13.96 0.95 -10.75
C ILE A 62 -12.60 1.50 -11.22
N ALA A 63 -12.26 2.74 -10.83
CA ALA A 63 -11.00 3.37 -11.20
C ALA A 63 -9.79 2.52 -10.78
N LYS A 64 -9.77 1.99 -9.56
CA LYS A 64 -8.73 1.07 -9.11
C LYS A 64 -8.64 -0.18 -9.96
N ASN A 65 -9.79 -0.79 -10.33
CA ASN A 65 -9.84 -2.01 -11.15
C ASN A 65 -9.48 -1.76 -12.63
N THR A 66 -9.43 -0.49 -13.08
CA THR A 66 -8.97 -0.09 -14.43
C THR A 66 -7.54 0.39 -14.44
N ASP A 67 -7.17 1.26 -13.53
CA ASP A 67 -5.89 1.98 -13.57
C ASP A 67 -4.75 1.14 -13.00
N THR A 68 -5.01 0.38 -11.93
CA THR A 68 -3.99 -0.48 -11.32
C THR A 68 -3.49 -1.54 -12.29
N PRO A 69 -4.33 -2.39 -12.94
CA PRO A 69 -3.84 -3.38 -13.89
C PRO A 69 -3.11 -2.76 -15.08
N ALA A 70 -3.56 -1.60 -15.57
CA ALA A 70 -2.92 -0.90 -16.68
C ALA A 70 -1.51 -0.40 -16.29
N THR A 71 -1.39 0.23 -15.12
CA THR A 71 -0.11 0.77 -14.62
C THR A 71 0.89 -0.34 -14.31
N PHE A 72 0.45 -1.41 -13.66
CA PHE A 72 1.31 -2.56 -13.38
C PHE A 72 1.81 -3.23 -14.66
N TRP A 73 0.92 -3.40 -15.65
CA TRP A 73 1.36 -3.95 -16.95
C TRP A 73 2.34 -3.03 -17.67
N ASP A 74 2.06 -1.74 -17.74
CA ASP A 74 2.96 -0.78 -18.39
C ASP A 74 4.35 -0.77 -17.75
N TYR A 75 4.42 -0.94 -16.42
CA TYR A 75 5.68 -1.06 -15.69
C TYR A 75 6.39 -2.40 -15.93
N LEU A 76 5.66 -3.52 -15.89
CA LEU A 76 6.23 -4.87 -15.89
C LEU A 76 6.60 -5.39 -17.29
N LYS A 77 5.95 -4.91 -18.36
CA LYS A 77 6.11 -5.44 -19.74
C LYS A 77 7.55 -5.42 -20.24
N ASP A 78 8.36 -4.45 -19.80
CA ASP A 78 9.74 -4.25 -20.25
C ASP A 78 10.78 -4.76 -19.21
N LYS A 79 10.31 -5.37 -18.09
CA LYS A 79 11.20 -5.88 -17.04
C LYS A 79 11.63 -7.31 -17.34
N LYS A 80 12.95 -7.55 -17.25
CA LYS A 80 13.51 -8.90 -17.33
C LYS A 80 13.41 -9.60 -15.98
N SER A 81 12.89 -10.81 -15.98
CA SER A 81 12.66 -11.62 -14.77
C SER A 81 12.91 -13.11 -14.99
N VAL A 82 13.31 -13.50 -16.20
CA VAL A 82 13.51 -14.92 -16.60
C VAL A 82 14.89 -15.09 -17.23
N GLY A 83 15.63 -16.08 -16.76
CA GLY A 83 16.98 -16.38 -17.26
C GLY A 83 17.99 -15.28 -16.90
N ILE A 84 18.81 -14.88 -17.85
CA ILE A 84 19.79 -13.79 -17.65
C ILE A 84 19.05 -12.47 -17.66
N ILE A 85 19.00 -11.80 -16.52
CA ILE A 85 18.32 -10.51 -16.34
C ILE A 85 19.24 -9.29 -16.44
N ASN A 86 20.52 -9.48 -16.18
CA ASN A 86 21.54 -8.45 -16.31
C ASN A 86 22.87 -9.07 -16.72
N GLU A 87 23.63 -8.36 -17.54
CA GLU A 87 24.99 -8.69 -17.92
C GLU A 87 25.83 -7.41 -17.97
N ASP A 88 26.85 -7.35 -17.12
CA ASP A 88 27.80 -6.23 -17.05
C ASP A 88 29.23 -6.75 -17.27
N PRO A 89 29.73 -6.68 -18.51
CA PRO A 89 31.08 -7.12 -18.82
C PRO A 89 32.17 -6.30 -18.09
N SER A 90 31.91 -5.04 -17.76
CA SER A 90 32.87 -4.17 -17.07
C SER A 90 33.12 -4.60 -15.64
N GLN A 91 32.15 -5.25 -15.00
CA GLN A 91 32.24 -5.84 -13.67
C GLN A 91 32.40 -7.35 -13.70
N GLY A 92 32.51 -7.96 -14.87
CA GLY A 92 32.57 -9.41 -15.01
C GLY A 92 31.33 -10.11 -14.41
N LEU A 93 30.17 -9.45 -14.40
CA LEU A 93 28.95 -9.88 -13.71
C LEU A 93 27.87 -10.34 -14.67
N ILE A 94 27.25 -11.50 -14.39
CA ILE A 94 26.01 -11.94 -15.01
C ILE A 94 25.03 -12.27 -13.88
N GLU A 95 23.79 -11.75 -13.95
CA GLU A 95 22.73 -12.04 -13.00
C GLU A 95 21.66 -12.93 -13.64
N VAL A 96 21.34 -14.03 -12.96
CA VAL A 96 20.38 -15.03 -13.45
C VAL A 96 19.24 -15.16 -12.47
N ALA A 97 18.01 -14.94 -12.95
CA ALA A 97 16.80 -15.05 -12.14
C ALA A 97 16.35 -16.50 -11.99
N HIS A 98 15.93 -16.86 -10.79
CA HIS A 98 15.32 -18.15 -10.45
C HIS A 98 14.00 -17.91 -9.71
N PRO A 99 12.97 -18.76 -9.90
CA PRO A 99 11.75 -18.68 -9.11
C PRO A 99 12.02 -18.95 -7.63
N ILE A 100 11.18 -18.38 -6.77
CA ILE A 100 11.15 -18.70 -5.34
C ILE A 100 10.36 -19.98 -5.12
N GLY A 101 9.19 -20.11 -5.78
CA GLY A 101 8.33 -21.27 -5.66
C GLY A 101 6.87 -20.90 -5.40
N VAL A 102 6.35 -21.26 -4.22
CA VAL A 102 4.97 -20.99 -3.81
C VAL A 102 4.96 -19.82 -2.83
N ILE A 103 4.21 -18.77 -3.16
CA ILE A 103 4.12 -17.54 -2.36
C ILE A 103 2.74 -17.44 -1.73
N ALA A 104 2.71 -17.31 -0.41
CA ALA A 104 1.50 -17.00 0.37
C ALA A 104 1.21 -15.51 0.28
N ALA A 105 -0.02 -15.13 -0.11
CA ALA A 105 -0.49 -13.75 -0.14
C ALA A 105 -1.65 -13.57 0.85
N ILE A 106 -1.42 -12.88 1.96
CA ILE A 106 -2.45 -12.55 2.93
C ILE A 106 -2.95 -11.15 2.63
N THR A 107 -4.23 -11.01 2.25
CA THR A 107 -4.75 -9.78 1.65
C THR A 107 -5.86 -9.13 2.48
N PRO A 108 -5.93 -7.77 2.50
CA PRO A 108 -6.90 -7.02 3.30
C PRO A 108 -8.30 -6.99 2.66
N ALA A 109 -9.29 -6.53 3.43
CA ALA A 109 -10.65 -6.33 2.91
C ALA A 109 -10.83 -4.99 2.18
N THR A 110 -9.92 -4.03 2.35
CA THR A 110 -10.02 -2.69 1.75
C THR A 110 -9.87 -2.70 0.23
N ASN A 111 -9.06 -3.63 -0.30
CA ASN A 111 -8.78 -3.76 -1.73
C ASN A 111 -8.86 -5.23 -2.19
N PRO A 112 -10.08 -5.85 -2.19
CA PRO A 112 -10.24 -7.29 -2.37
C PRO A 112 -9.94 -7.79 -3.79
N ASN A 113 -9.93 -6.89 -4.77
CA ASN A 113 -9.65 -7.22 -6.18
C ASN A 113 -8.21 -6.88 -6.55
N ILE A 114 -7.78 -5.63 -6.31
CA ILE A 114 -6.47 -5.15 -6.79
C ILE A 114 -5.30 -5.67 -5.96
N THR A 115 -5.47 -5.95 -4.65
CA THR A 115 -4.35 -6.52 -3.87
C THR A 115 -3.99 -7.93 -4.32
N PRO A 116 -4.94 -8.87 -4.49
CA PRO A 116 -4.64 -10.17 -5.08
C PRO A 116 -4.07 -10.08 -6.49
N LEU A 117 -4.61 -9.21 -7.36
CA LEU A 117 -4.12 -9.02 -8.72
C LEU A 117 -2.68 -8.50 -8.74
N GLY A 118 -2.40 -7.38 -8.06
CA GLY A 118 -1.08 -6.75 -8.07
C GLY A 118 0.00 -7.68 -7.52
N ASN A 119 -0.28 -8.37 -6.42
CA ASN A 119 0.60 -9.41 -5.90
C ASN A 119 0.83 -10.51 -6.94
N PHE A 120 -0.24 -11.02 -7.59
CA PHE A 120 -0.10 -12.07 -8.59
C PHE A 120 0.75 -11.63 -9.80
N MET A 121 0.56 -10.41 -10.28
CA MET A 121 1.34 -9.88 -11.42
C MET A 121 2.85 -9.86 -11.12
N HIS A 122 3.27 -9.43 -9.93
CA HIS A 122 4.67 -9.49 -9.50
C HIS A 122 5.15 -10.93 -9.29
N ILE A 123 4.33 -11.78 -8.69
CA ILE A 123 4.64 -13.16 -8.35
C ILE A 123 4.83 -14.02 -9.62
N VAL A 124 3.86 -13.95 -10.53
CA VAL A 124 3.93 -14.77 -11.78
C VAL A 124 5.02 -14.27 -12.72
N LYS A 125 5.38 -12.96 -12.66
CA LYS A 125 6.52 -12.39 -13.38
C LYS A 125 7.83 -13.12 -13.05
N GLY A 126 7.99 -13.64 -11.81
CA GLY A 126 9.11 -14.47 -11.36
C GLY A 126 8.92 -15.97 -11.58
N LYS A 127 7.94 -16.43 -12.35
CA LYS A 127 7.55 -17.84 -12.54
C LYS A 127 7.17 -18.55 -11.24
N ASN A 128 6.52 -17.87 -10.31
CA ASN A 128 6.03 -18.42 -9.06
C ASN A 128 4.53 -18.70 -9.12
N ALA A 129 4.05 -19.50 -8.17
CA ALA A 129 2.63 -19.64 -7.89
C ALA A 129 2.23 -18.85 -6.64
N MET A 130 0.99 -18.38 -6.59
CA MET A 130 0.40 -17.65 -5.47
C MET A 130 -0.76 -18.43 -4.87
N ILE A 131 -0.83 -18.46 -3.54
CA ILE A 131 -2.01 -18.88 -2.79
C ILE A 131 -2.47 -17.71 -1.94
N VAL A 132 -3.69 -17.23 -2.19
CA VAL A 132 -4.29 -16.12 -1.44
C VAL A 132 -5.04 -16.64 -0.22
N CYS A 133 -4.81 -16.00 0.93
CA CYS A 133 -5.69 -16.10 2.08
C CYS A 133 -6.30 -14.71 2.32
N PRO A 134 -7.54 -14.45 1.88
CA PRO A 134 -8.16 -13.14 1.97
C PRO A 134 -8.70 -12.85 3.37
N ALA A 135 -8.95 -11.57 3.67
CA ALA A 135 -9.73 -11.21 4.85
C ALA A 135 -11.14 -11.84 4.77
N PRO A 136 -11.69 -12.41 5.86
CA PRO A 136 -12.98 -13.11 5.85
C PRO A 136 -14.15 -12.30 5.29
N ARG A 137 -14.16 -10.95 5.51
CA ARG A 137 -15.22 -10.07 5.01
C ARG A 137 -15.08 -9.71 3.52
N ALA A 138 -14.04 -10.22 2.82
CA ALA A 138 -13.78 -9.96 1.40
C ALA A 138 -13.57 -11.27 0.61
N LYS A 139 -13.95 -12.40 1.17
CA LYS A 139 -13.65 -13.73 0.62
C LYS A 139 -14.30 -13.99 -0.73
N LYS A 140 -15.55 -13.51 -0.95
CA LYS A 140 -16.30 -13.73 -2.19
C LYS A 140 -15.70 -12.92 -3.35
N SER A 141 -15.53 -11.62 -3.14
CA SER A 141 -14.93 -10.72 -4.14
C SER A 141 -13.50 -11.16 -4.53
N SER A 142 -12.69 -11.54 -3.53
CA SER A 142 -11.35 -12.07 -3.78
C SER A 142 -11.40 -13.42 -4.52
N THR A 143 -12.33 -14.32 -4.18
CA THR A 143 -12.49 -15.59 -4.87
C THR A 143 -12.90 -15.40 -6.33
N HIS A 144 -13.83 -14.48 -6.62
CA HIS A 144 -14.19 -14.17 -8.00
C HIS A 144 -13.00 -13.62 -8.79
N THR A 145 -12.27 -12.67 -8.22
CA THR A 145 -11.04 -12.13 -8.83
C THR A 145 -10.04 -13.23 -9.19
N ILE A 146 -9.76 -14.13 -8.25
CA ILE A 146 -8.84 -15.26 -8.47
C ILE A 146 -9.36 -16.22 -9.55
N ASN A 147 -10.66 -16.52 -9.56
CA ASN A 147 -11.25 -17.39 -10.59
C ASN A 147 -11.14 -16.79 -11.99
N LEU A 148 -11.35 -15.48 -12.15
CA LEU A 148 -11.14 -14.78 -13.43
C LEU A 148 -9.68 -14.88 -13.89
N ILE A 149 -8.72 -14.72 -12.99
CA ILE A 149 -7.28 -14.90 -13.29
C ILE A 149 -7.00 -16.36 -13.69
N ARG A 150 -7.49 -17.35 -12.95
CA ARG A 150 -7.35 -18.78 -13.25
C ARG A 150 -7.86 -19.13 -14.65
N ASP A 151 -9.04 -18.61 -15.01
CA ASP A 151 -9.62 -18.80 -16.35
C ASP A 151 -8.77 -18.15 -17.45
N ALA A 152 -8.18 -16.99 -17.19
CA ALA A 152 -7.25 -16.34 -18.12
C ALA A 152 -5.98 -17.15 -18.31
N LEU A 153 -5.42 -17.72 -17.25
CA LEU A 153 -4.25 -18.60 -17.31
C LEU A 153 -4.52 -19.84 -18.17
N VAL A 154 -5.66 -20.52 -17.95
CA VAL A 154 -6.06 -21.68 -18.76
C VAL A 154 -6.20 -21.31 -20.24
N LYS A 155 -6.80 -20.17 -20.57
CA LYS A 155 -6.88 -19.67 -21.96
C LYS A 155 -5.51 -19.40 -22.58
N CYS A 156 -4.49 -19.12 -21.76
CA CYS A 156 -3.11 -19.00 -22.21
C CYS A 156 -2.37 -20.32 -22.35
N GLY A 157 -2.98 -21.45 -21.96
CA GLY A 157 -2.35 -22.77 -21.91
C GLY A 157 -1.48 -23.01 -20.67
N ALA A 158 -1.62 -22.17 -19.64
CA ALA A 158 -0.91 -22.30 -18.37
C ALA A 158 -1.79 -22.98 -17.30
N PRO A 159 -1.19 -23.61 -16.27
CA PRO A 159 -1.95 -24.20 -15.18
C PRO A 159 -2.73 -23.16 -14.38
N ALA A 160 -4.02 -23.42 -14.12
CA ALA A 160 -4.83 -22.58 -13.25
C ALA A 160 -4.26 -22.48 -11.83
N ASP A 161 -3.58 -23.52 -11.36
CA ASP A 161 -3.06 -23.63 -10.01
C ASP A 161 -1.79 -22.79 -9.75
N LEU A 162 -1.36 -21.97 -10.74
CA LEU A 162 -0.43 -20.86 -10.51
C LEU A 162 -1.06 -19.76 -9.64
N CYS A 163 -2.40 -19.69 -9.59
CA CYS A 163 -3.15 -18.74 -8.79
C CYS A 163 -4.27 -19.46 -8.05
N GLN A 164 -4.19 -19.52 -6.73
CA GLN A 164 -5.14 -20.23 -5.88
C GLN A 164 -5.60 -19.36 -4.71
N ILE A 165 -6.70 -19.74 -4.06
CA ILE A 165 -7.28 -19.02 -2.92
C ILE A 165 -7.87 -19.99 -1.90
N ILE A 166 -7.76 -19.63 -0.62
CA ILE A 166 -8.51 -20.26 0.48
C ILE A 166 -9.89 -19.60 0.54
N GLU A 167 -10.92 -20.28 0.04
CA GLU A 167 -12.28 -19.75 -0.08
C GLU A 167 -12.94 -19.47 1.28
N GLU A 168 -12.60 -20.26 2.30
CA GLU A 168 -13.09 -20.11 3.68
C GLU A 168 -11.91 -19.82 4.62
N PRO A 169 -11.41 -18.57 4.63
CA PRO A 169 -10.21 -18.21 5.38
C PRO A 169 -10.47 -18.20 6.90
N THR A 170 -9.48 -18.71 7.64
CA THR A 170 -9.42 -18.65 9.10
C THR A 170 -8.02 -18.25 9.56
N ILE A 171 -7.87 -17.79 10.79
CA ILE A 171 -6.56 -17.48 11.38
C ILE A 171 -5.64 -18.70 11.33
N ALA A 172 -6.18 -19.89 11.63
CA ALA A 172 -5.40 -21.13 11.61
C ALA A 172 -4.89 -21.48 10.20
N LEU A 173 -5.75 -21.39 9.17
CA LEU A 173 -5.36 -21.65 7.78
C LEU A 173 -4.38 -20.60 7.26
N SER A 174 -4.53 -19.33 7.69
CA SER A 174 -3.58 -18.26 7.36
C SER A 174 -2.19 -18.57 7.96
N ALA A 175 -2.13 -18.98 9.23
CA ALA A 175 -0.88 -19.33 9.90
C ALA A 175 -0.22 -20.57 9.24
N GLU A 176 -1.00 -21.61 8.95
CA GLU A 176 -0.53 -22.81 8.27
C GLU A 176 0.01 -22.50 6.85
N LEU A 177 -0.69 -21.64 6.09
CA LEU A 177 -0.24 -21.22 4.76
C LEU A 177 1.09 -20.46 4.85
N MET A 178 1.21 -19.52 5.79
CA MET A 178 2.44 -18.75 6.00
C MET A 178 3.62 -19.64 6.37
N GLU A 179 3.39 -20.69 7.19
CA GLU A 179 4.44 -21.63 7.60
C GLU A 179 4.92 -22.54 6.44
N LYS A 180 4.00 -22.95 5.54
CA LYS A 180 4.28 -23.96 4.49
C LYS A 180 4.70 -23.38 3.14
N ALA A 181 4.54 -22.09 2.92
CA ALA A 181 4.97 -21.40 1.70
C ALA A 181 6.50 -21.19 1.65
N ASP A 182 7.02 -20.81 0.48
CA ASP A 182 8.44 -20.49 0.30
C ASP A 182 8.73 -19.01 0.57
N LEU A 183 7.71 -18.14 0.45
CA LEU A 183 7.73 -16.73 0.77
C LEU A 183 6.33 -16.28 1.20
N VAL A 184 6.26 -15.29 2.06
CA VAL A 184 5.00 -14.66 2.49
C VAL A 184 4.96 -13.20 2.05
N ILE A 185 3.83 -12.75 1.48
CA ILE A 185 3.47 -11.34 1.37
C ILE A 185 2.22 -11.14 2.24
N ALA A 186 2.31 -10.26 3.23
CA ALA A 186 1.19 -10.00 4.14
C ALA A 186 0.92 -8.50 4.25
N THR A 187 -0.27 -8.07 3.84
CA THR A 187 -0.71 -6.67 3.89
C THR A 187 -1.86 -6.52 4.87
N GLY A 188 -1.70 -5.70 5.91
CA GLY A 188 -2.76 -5.45 6.87
C GLY A 188 -2.29 -4.95 8.23
N SER A 189 -2.99 -5.35 9.30
CA SER A 189 -2.73 -4.86 10.66
C SER A 189 -1.35 -5.24 11.20
N PHE A 190 -0.88 -4.51 12.20
CA PHE A 190 0.36 -4.82 12.92
C PHE A 190 0.40 -6.28 13.44
N GLY A 191 -0.73 -6.82 13.91
CA GLY A 191 -0.81 -8.20 14.36
C GLY A 191 -0.57 -9.22 13.24
N LEU A 192 -1.07 -8.95 12.03
CA LEU A 192 -0.83 -9.79 10.86
C LEU A 192 0.64 -9.72 10.41
N THR A 193 1.21 -8.52 10.36
CA THR A 193 2.62 -8.30 10.01
C THR A 193 3.53 -9.07 10.98
N LYS A 194 3.25 -8.97 12.29
CA LYS A 194 3.98 -9.72 13.32
C LYS A 194 3.84 -11.23 13.12
N ALA A 195 2.64 -11.72 12.79
CA ALA A 195 2.42 -13.15 12.52
C ALA A 195 3.21 -13.63 11.30
N ALA A 196 3.26 -12.85 10.21
CA ALA A 196 4.05 -13.16 9.02
C ALA A 196 5.54 -13.30 9.34
N TYR A 197 6.13 -12.33 10.04
CA TYR A 197 7.55 -12.41 10.46
C TYR A 197 7.84 -13.50 11.49
N SER A 198 6.83 -14.00 12.20
CA SER A 198 6.96 -15.06 13.19
C SER A 198 6.64 -16.45 12.64
N SER A 199 6.28 -16.58 11.35
CA SER A 199 5.91 -17.84 10.73
C SER A 199 7.08 -18.80 10.51
N GLY A 200 8.32 -18.29 10.55
CA GLY A 200 9.52 -19.05 10.20
C GLY A 200 9.85 -19.05 8.71
N THR A 201 8.96 -18.55 7.87
CA THR A 201 9.13 -18.37 6.42
C THR A 201 9.61 -16.95 6.13
N PRO A 202 10.51 -16.73 5.14
CA PRO A 202 10.83 -15.37 4.68
C PRO A 202 9.57 -14.59 4.33
N ALA A 203 9.49 -13.32 4.77
CA ALA A 203 8.26 -12.56 4.63
C ALA A 203 8.50 -11.10 4.25
N TYR A 204 7.61 -10.56 3.43
CA TYR A 204 7.39 -9.14 3.21
C TYR A 204 6.04 -8.78 3.87
N GLY A 205 6.11 -8.41 5.14
CA GLY A 205 4.96 -7.91 5.88
C GLY A 205 4.90 -6.39 5.77
N VAL A 206 3.72 -5.85 5.47
CA VAL A 206 3.48 -4.40 5.39
C VAL A 206 2.40 -4.00 6.37
N GLY A 207 2.70 -2.99 7.17
CA GLY A 207 1.87 -2.52 8.28
C GLY A 207 0.88 -1.42 7.90
N PRO A 208 0.13 -0.90 8.90
CA PRO A 208 -0.76 0.24 8.73
C PRO A 208 0.01 1.53 8.44
N GLY A 209 -0.65 2.50 7.83
CA GLY A 209 -0.13 3.83 7.60
C GLY A 209 -0.83 4.87 8.46
N ASN A 210 -0.24 6.05 8.54
CA ASN A 210 -0.80 7.24 9.20
C ASN A 210 -0.08 8.50 8.69
N PRO A 211 -0.20 8.82 7.38
CA PRO A 211 0.62 9.83 6.75
C PRO A 211 0.36 11.25 7.27
N PRO A 212 1.36 11.93 7.86
CA PRO A 212 1.32 13.37 8.06
C PRO A 212 1.70 14.09 6.77
N VAL A 213 1.11 15.26 6.55
CA VAL A 213 1.40 16.15 5.44
C VAL A 213 1.70 17.55 5.96
N ILE A 214 2.80 18.13 5.52
CA ILE A 214 3.14 19.53 5.81
C ILE A 214 2.74 20.40 4.62
N LEU A 215 1.88 21.38 4.83
CA LEU A 215 1.64 22.48 3.91
C LEU A 215 2.59 23.62 4.28
N ASP A 216 3.58 23.85 3.44
CA ASP A 216 4.62 24.85 3.68
C ASP A 216 4.19 26.24 3.20
N ARG A 217 4.78 27.27 3.80
CA ARG A 217 4.59 28.68 3.43
C ARG A 217 4.92 28.94 1.97
N GLY A 218 4.06 29.70 1.31
CA GLY A 218 4.28 30.08 -0.10
C GLY A 218 3.92 29.03 -1.13
N TYR A 219 3.38 27.89 -0.74
CA TYR A 219 2.78 26.95 -1.68
C TYR A 219 1.39 27.41 -2.11
N ASP A 220 0.94 27.02 -3.30
CA ASP A 220 -0.41 27.34 -3.79
C ASP A 220 -1.47 26.61 -2.97
N LEU A 221 -2.23 27.34 -2.17
CA LEU A 221 -3.26 26.77 -1.28
C LEU A 221 -4.39 26.08 -2.04
N LYS A 222 -4.72 26.56 -3.25
CA LYS A 222 -5.78 25.94 -4.07
C LYS A 222 -5.32 24.59 -4.61
N ASP A 223 -4.08 24.51 -5.09
CA ASP A 223 -3.48 23.26 -5.56
C ASP A 223 -3.33 22.26 -4.42
N ALA A 224 -2.84 22.70 -3.25
CA ALA A 224 -2.75 21.86 -2.06
C ALA A 224 -4.12 21.33 -1.62
N ALA A 225 -5.14 22.18 -1.54
CA ALA A 225 -6.49 21.78 -1.13
C ALA A 225 -7.09 20.71 -2.07
N ALA A 226 -6.88 20.85 -3.38
CA ALA A 226 -7.32 19.86 -4.36
C ALA A 226 -6.65 18.48 -4.17
N LYS A 227 -5.34 18.48 -3.92
CA LYS A 227 -4.56 17.27 -3.66
C LYS A 227 -4.91 16.63 -2.31
N ILE A 228 -5.20 17.44 -1.30
CA ILE A 228 -5.66 16.96 0.03
C ILE A 228 -7.04 16.32 -0.09
N GLU A 229 -7.97 16.92 -0.83
CA GLU A 229 -9.29 16.32 -1.07
C GLU A 229 -9.15 14.93 -1.69
N VAL A 230 -8.33 14.79 -2.72
CA VAL A 230 -8.03 13.49 -3.34
C VAL A 230 -7.37 12.53 -2.34
N ALA A 231 -6.37 13.00 -1.58
CA ALA A 231 -5.61 12.16 -0.66
C ALA A 231 -6.42 11.61 0.50
N VAL A 232 -7.45 12.35 0.94
CA VAL A 232 -8.33 11.95 2.06
C VAL A 232 -9.61 11.29 1.57
N GLY A 233 -10.17 11.79 0.45
CA GLY A 233 -11.48 11.37 -0.04
C GLY A 233 -11.47 10.08 -0.86
N SER A 234 -10.34 9.74 -1.50
CA SER A 234 -10.27 8.58 -2.38
C SER A 234 -10.69 7.29 -1.66
N ASP A 235 -11.63 6.59 -2.28
CA ASP A 235 -12.20 5.32 -1.78
C ASP A 235 -12.70 5.43 -0.33
N ASN A 236 -13.32 6.55 0.03
CA ASN A 236 -13.77 6.89 1.38
C ASN A 236 -12.63 6.77 2.43
N GLY A 237 -11.41 7.13 2.08
CA GLY A 237 -10.27 7.18 2.99
C GLY A 237 -9.80 5.83 3.54
N ILE A 238 -10.14 4.71 2.90
CA ILE A 238 -9.68 3.38 3.33
C ILE A 238 -8.30 3.00 2.78
N LEU A 239 -7.45 3.99 2.60
CA LEU A 239 -6.08 3.85 2.09
C LEU A 239 -5.09 4.07 3.22
N CYS A 240 -4.14 3.14 3.40
CA CYS A 240 -3.08 3.26 4.42
C CYS A 240 -2.10 4.42 4.15
N ASP A 241 -2.07 4.90 2.91
CA ASP A 241 -1.30 6.06 2.45
C ASP A 241 -2.13 7.34 2.34
N GLY A 242 -3.43 7.33 2.71
CA GLY A 242 -4.29 8.51 2.80
C GLY A 242 -3.81 9.51 3.84
N THR A 243 -3.94 10.83 3.56
CA THR A 243 -3.52 11.89 4.48
C THR A 243 -4.36 11.89 5.75
N ASN A 244 -3.75 11.56 6.89
CA ASN A 244 -4.45 11.50 8.18
C ASN A 244 -4.25 12.77 9.04
N LEU A 245 -3.11 13.45 8.89
CA LEU A 245 -2.78 14.69 9.58
C LEU A 245 -2.30 15.76 8.59
N LEU A 246 -2.93 16.93 8.58
CA LEU A 246 -2.49 18.12 7.87
C LEU A 246 -1.89 19.14 8.85
N LEU A 247 -0.62 19.48 8.66
CA LEU A 247 0.08 20.54 9.36
C LEU A 247 0.13 21.78 8.48
N TYR A 248 -0.31 22.95 9.01
CA TYR A 248 -0.39 24.21 8.26
C TYR A 248 0.16 25.40 9.06
N PRO A 249 0.67 26.48 8.40
CA PRO A 249 1.17 27.67 9.10
C PRO A 249 0.07 28.36 9.89
N GLU A 250 0.32 28.70 11.16
CA GLU A 250 -0.69 29.31 12.05
C GLU A 250 -1.22 30.65 11.54
N GLU A 251 -0.34 31.47 10.96
CA GLU A 251 -0.71 32.78 10.41
C GLU A 251 -1.55 32.71 9.12
N GLN A 252 -1.59 31.53 8.46
CA GLN A 252 -2.38 31.28 7.24
C GLN A 252 -3.65 30.47 7.51
N GLU A 253 -4.02 30.23 8.76
CA GLU A 253 -5.17 29.39 9.13
C GLU A 253 -6.44 29.74 8.35
N LYS A 254 -6.75 31.05 8.29
CA LYS A 254 -7.97 31.48 7.58
C LYS A 254 -7.93 31.14 6.10
N GLU A 255 -6.83 31.44 5.44
CA GLU A 255 -6.64 31.20 4.00
C GLU A 255 -6.65 29.71 3.68
N VAL A 256 -6.00 28.88 4.51
CA VAL A 256 -6.01 27.42 4.40
C VAL A 256 -7.43 26.88 4.54
N PHE A 257 -8.16 27.29 5.57
CA PHE A 257 -9.55 26.85 5.78
C PHE A 257 -10.49 27.28 4.65
N ASP A 258 -10.31 28.51 4.14
CA ASP A 258 -11.08 28.98 2.99
C ASP A 258 -10.79 28.17 1.73
N ALA A 259 -9.53 27.79 1.47
CA ALA A 259 -9.13 26.95 0.34
C ALA A 259 -9.71 25.52 0.47
N LEU A 260 -9.63 24.90 1.66
CA LEU A 260 -10.20 23.57 1.91
C LEU A 260 -11.73 23.57 1.73
N ARG A 261 -12.44 24.58 2.27
CA ARG A 261 -13.89 24.73 2.06
C ARG A 261 -14.26 24.93 0.60
N ALA A 262 -13.48 25.74 -0.13
CA ALA A 262 -13.70 25.97 -1.56
C ALA A 262 -13.53 24.70 -2.38
N GLN A 263 -12.73 23.73 -1.89
CA GLN A 263 -12.55 22.40 -2.50
C GLN A 263 -13.61 21.38 -2.05
N GLY A 264 -14.51 21.76 -1.14
CA GLY A 264 -15.63 20.91 -0.71
C GLY A 264 -15.40 20.14 0.60
N LEU A 265 -14.32 20.41 1.33
CA LEU A 265 -14.11 19.80 2.64
C LEU A 265 -15.03 20.46 3.68
N TYR A 266 -15.60 19.65 4.57
CA TYR A 266 -16.37 20.15 5.70
C TYR A 266 -15.51 20.19 6.96
N LEU A 267 -15.31 21.40 7.50
CA LEU A 267 -14.39 21.65 8.61
C LEU A 267 -15.13 21.74 9.94
N PHE A 268 -14.65 20.99 10.93
CA PHE A 268 -15.02 21.13 12.34
C PHE A 268 -13.84 21.75 13.09
N THR A 269 -14.03 22.98 13.59
CA THR A 269 -12.97 23.78 14.23
C THR A 269 -13.22 24.01 15.71
N GLU A 270 -14.46 23.81 16.18
CA GLU A 270 -14.81 24.00 17.58
C GLU A 270 -14.44 22.75 18.40
N PRO A 271 -13.66 22.88 19.49
CA PRO A 271 -13.21 21.74 20.29
C PRO A 271 -14.36 20.85 20.80
N ALA A 272 -15.52 21.45 21.14
CA ALA A 272 -16.70 20.72 21.60
C ALA A 272 -17.34 19.86 20.50
N ASP A 273 -17.22 20.26 19.24
CA ASP A 273 -17.73 19.48 18.11
C ASP A 273 -16.74 18.37 17.72
N VAL A 274 -15.44 18.67 17.72
CA VAL A 274 -14.38 17.69 17.49
C VAL A 274 -14.40 16.59 18.54
N ALA A 275 -14.73 16.90 19.80
CA ALA A 275 -14.85 15.92 20.88
C ALA A 275 -15.86 14.81 20.55
N LYS A 276 -16.99 15.13 19.90
CA LYS A 276 -18.02 14.15 19.53
C LYS A 276 -17.50 13.10 18.51
N PHE A 277 -16.53 13.45 17.68
CA PHE A 277 -15.89 12.50 16.76
C PHE A 277 -14.99 11.52 17.51
N ARG A 278 -14.31 11.93 18.60
CA ARG A 278 -13.52 11.02 19.44
C ARG A 278 -14.40 9.92 20.03
N ASP A 279 -15.61 10.31 20.47
CA ASP A 279 -16.55 9.40 21.14
C ASP A 279 -17.15 8.33 20.19
N VAL A 280 -17.20 8.61 18.87
CA VAL A 280 -17.87 7.71 17.91
C VAL A 280 -16.90 6.99 16.98
N LEU A 281 -15.73 7.55 16.69
CA LEU A 281 -14.78 6.94 15.75
C LEU A 281 -13.98 5.79 16.35
N PHE A 282 -13.85 5.75 17.68
CA PHE A 282 -13.05 4.75 18.36
C PHE A 282 -13.86 4.03 19.44
N MET A 283 -13.64 2.72 19.52
CA MET A 283 -14.21 1.88 20.58
C MET A 283 -13.41 2.06 21.88
N ASP A 284 -13.96 1.59 23.01
CA ASP A 284 -13.32 1.65 24.35
C ASP A 284 -11.90 1.04 24.40
N ASN A 285 -11.57 0.16 23.46
CA ASN A 285 -10.25 -0.46 23.34
C ASN A 285 -9.25 0.34 22.48
N GLY A 286 -9.60 1.56 22.08
CA GLY A 286 -8.78 2.46 21.26
C GLY A 286 -8.69 2.10 19.78
N LYS A 287 -9.45 1.12 19.30
CA LYS A 287 -9.49 0.78 17.86
C LYS A 287 -10.59 1.53 17.14
N ALA A 288 -10.37 1.87 15.89
CA ALA A 288 -11.40 2.44 15.02
C ALA A 288 -12.66 1.56 15.01
N ASP A 289 -13.85 2.20 15.08
CA ASP A 289 -15.12 1.48 15.04
C ASP A 289 -15.34 0.90 13.62
N PRO A 290 -15.40 -0.44 13.48
CA PRO A 290 -15.62 -1.09 12.19
C PRO A 290 -16.93 -0.69 11.49
N ALA A 291 -17.90 -0.14 12.23
CA ALA A 291 -19.17 0.33 11.67
C ALA A 291 -19.00 1.65 10.89
N LEU A 292 -17.97 2.43 11.20
CA LEU A 292 -17.70 3.73 10.58
C LEU A 292 -16.53 3.70 9.58
N VAL A 293 -15.67 2.69 9.63
CA VAL A 293 -14.57 2.50 8.68
C VAL A 293 -15.10 2.47 7.24
N GLY A 294 -14.55 3.32 6.37
CA GLY A 294 -14.87 3.39 4.95
C GLY A 294 -16.28 3.86 4.61
N LYS A 295 -16.99 4.48 5.55
CA LYS A 295 -18.31 5.07 5.33
C LYS A 295 -18.18 6.50 4.79
N ASP A 296 -19.25 6.93 4.09
CA ASP A 296 -19.36 8.30 3.57
C ASP A 296 -19.25 9.34 4.69
N ALA A 297 -18.63 10.47 4.40
CA ALA A 297 -18.46 11.58 5.36
C ALA A 297 -19.77 12.02 6.03
N PRO A 298 -20.93 12.12 5.34
CA PRO A 298 -22.21 12.45 6.00
C PRO A 298 -22.71 11.37 6.97
N VAL A 299 -22.39 10.11 6.74
CA VAL A 299 -22.74 9.01 7.66
C VAL A 299 -21.95 9.13 8.96
N ILE A 300 -20.65 9.40 8.83
CA ILE A 300 -19.77 9.59 9.99
C ILE A 300 -20.17 10.86 10.77
N ALA A 301 -20.40 11.99 10.08
CA ALA A 301 -20.86 13.22 10.73
C ALA A 301 -22.18 13.01 11.48
N LYS A 302 -23.11 12.26 10.92
CA LYS A 302 -24.39 11.95 11.55
C LYS A 302 -24.21 11.10 12.81
N ALA A 303 -23.29 10.16 12.83
CA ALA A 303 -22.94 9.36 14.02
C ALA A 303 -22.43 10.27 15.14
N ALA A 304 -21.66 11.33 14.81
CA ALA A 304 -21.20 12.36 15.73
C ALA A 304 -22.28 13.43 16.07
N GLY A 305 -23.52 13.27 15.56
CA GLY A 305 -24.64 14.16 15.86
C GLY A 305 -24.76 15.37 14.97
N PHE A 306 -24.15 15.37 13.77
CA PHE A 306 -24.20 16.48 12.82
C PHE A 306 -24.92 16.08 11.53
N ASP A 307 -25.81 16.95 11.05
CA ASP A 307 -26.35 16.86 9.70
C ASP A 307 -25.59 17.82 8.78
N ILE A 308 -24.91 17.25 7.77
CA ILE A 308 -24.13 17.97 6.77
C ILE A 308 -24.68 17.69 5.36
N PRO A 309 -24.32 18.51 4.33
CA PRO A 309 -24.70 18.22 2.95
C PRO A 309 -24.25 16.83 2.49
N LYS A 310 -25.09 16.16 1.70
CA LYS A 310 -24.85 14.76 1.28
C LYS A 310 -23.71 14.60 0.27
N ASP A 311 -23.34 15.67 -0.39
CA ASP A 311 -22.27 15.76 -1.39
C ASP A 311 -20.89 16.03 -0.80
N VAL A 312 -20.80 16.23 0.52
CA VAL A 312 -19.52 16.35 1.23
C VAL A 312 -18.80 15.01 1.20
N LYS A 313 -17.57 15.00 0.68
CA LYS A 313 -16.73 13.80 0.60
C LYS A 313 -15.71 13.68 1.71
N VAL A 314 -15.27 14.80 2.29
CA VAL A 314 -14.15 14.83 3.26
C VAL A 314 -14.51 15.68 4.47
N LEU A 315 -14.19 15.16 5.66
CA LEU A 315 -14.23 15.88 6.93
C LEU A 315 -12.82 16.29 7.33
N ALA A 316 -12.67 17.51 7.87
CA ALA A 316 -11.42 17.99 8.41
C ALA A 316 -11.63 18.46 9.84
N LEU A 317 -10.90 17.87 10.80
CA LEU A 317 -11.08 18.07 12.24
C LEU A 317 -9.88 18.84 12.81
N LYS A 318 -10.10 20.04 13.36
CA LYS A 318 -9.02 20.79 14.02
C LYS A 318 -8.73 20.20 15.39
N VAL A 319 -7.52 19.65 15.56
CA VAL A 319 -7.07 19.07 16.85
C VAL A 319 -6.16 20.04 17.60
N GLU A 320 -6.17 19.93 18.93
CA GLU A 320 -5.32 20.77 19.81
C GLU A 320 -4.00 20.07 20.16
N GLU A 321 -3.96 18.73 20.13
CA GLU A 321 -2.80 17.94 20.51
C GLU A 321 -2.38 16.97 19.39
N ILE A 322 -1.11 16.58 19.40
CA ILE A 322 -0.50 15.65 18.44
C ILE A 322 0.00 14.40 19.16
N GLY A 323 0.04 13.28 18.45
CA GLY A 323 0.52 12.02 18.97
C GLY A 323 -0.51 11.35 19.88
N GLU A 324 -0.05 10.55 20.84
CA GLU A 324 -0.90 9.79 21.77
C GLU A 324 -1.82 10.62 22.69
N ALA A 325 -1.57 11.96 22.73
CA ALA A 325 -2.39 12.88 23.51
C ALA A 325 -3.81 13.07 22.96
N ASP A 326 -4.03 12.73 21.68
CA ASP A 326 -5.35 12.76 21.05
C ASP A 326 -5.54 11.56 20.12
N ILE A 327 -6.50 10.68 20.44
CA ILE A 327 -6.80 9.48 19.68
C ILE A 327 -7.19 9.73 18.22
N LEU A 328 -7.63 10.93 17.86
CA LEU A 328 -7.92 11.32 16.47
C LEU A 328 -6.66 11.34 15.59
N ASN A 329 -5.47 11.26 16.17
CA ASN A 329 -4.21 11.13 15.43
C ASN A 329 -3.87 9.66 15.05
N GLU A 330 -4.61 8.66 15.54
CA GLU A 330 -4.51 7.28 15.09
C GLU A 330 -5.08 7.10 13.67
N GLU A 331 -4.75 5.98 13.00
CA GLU A 331 -5.29 5.66 11.68
C GLU A 331 -6.81 5.46 11.74
N ILE A 332 -7.57 6.37 11.08
CA ILE A 332 -9.04 6.38 11.13
C ILE A 332 -9.66 5.44 10.07
N LEU A 333 -9.02 5.27 8.91
CA LEU A 333 -9.55 4.55 7.75
C LEU A 333 -10.94 5.06 7.33
N GLY A 334 -11.04 6.37 7.17
CA GLY A 334 -12.25 7.08 6.75
C GLY A 334 -11.91 8.37 6.01
N PRO A 335 -12.88 9.02 5.35
CA PRO A 335 -12.67 10.27 4.64
C PRO A 335 -12.54 11.45 5.62
N ILE A 336 -11.58 11.34 6.52
CA ILE A 336 -11.31 12.29 7.61
C ILE A 336 -9.82 12.58 7.66
N THR A 337 -9.47 13.86 7.80
CA THR A 337 -8.12 14.30 8.16
C THR A 337 -8.17 15.15 9.40
N THR A 338 -7.19 15.03 10.29
CA THR A 338 -6.97 15.98 11.37
C THR A 338 -6.13 17.14 10.88
N MET A 339 -6.28 18.31 11.53
CA MET A 339 -5.56 19.54 11.17
C MET A 339 -4.94 20.17 12.40
N LYS A 340 -3.67 20.57 12.31
CA LYS A 340 -2.96 21.28 13.38
C LYS A 340 -2.09 22.40 12.80
N SER A 341 -2.14 23.58 13.39
CA SER A 341 -1.25 24.68 13.03
C SER A 341 0.15 24.53 13.61
N TYR A 342 1.14 25.08 12.92
CA TYR A 342 2.53 25.17 13.38
C TYR A 342 3.05 26.61 13.27
N ASP A 343 4.01 26.97 14.13
CA ASP A 343 4.68 28.27 14.16
C ASP A 343 5.93 28.32 13.26
N THR A 344 6.83 27.34 13.39
CA THR A 344 8.05 27.22 12.57
C THR A 344 8.03 25.92 11.74
N PHE A 345 8.76 25.92 10.63
CA PHE A 345 8.84 24.71 9.79
C PHE A 345 9.45 23.53 10.54
N GLU A 346 10.48 23.77 11.36
CA GLU A 346 11.10 22.77 12.21
C GLU A 346 10.08 22.17 13.19
N ASN A 347 9.21 23.01 13.78
CA ASN A 347 8.14 22.51 14.64
C ASN A 347 7.13 21.65 13.89
N ALA A 348 6.79 22.00 12.64
CA ALA A 348 5.94 21.14 11.79
C ALA A 348 6.58 19.76 11.58
N VAL A 349 7.88 19.72 11.29
CA VAL A 349 8.63 18.46 11.12
C VAL A 349 8.64 17.64 12.41
N ASP A 350 8.90 18.27 13.55
CA ASP A 350 8.88 17.63 14.87
C ASP A 350 7.50 17.06 15.20
N MET A 351 6.42 17.80 14.89
CA MET A 351 5.03 17.33 15.05
C MET A 351 4.75 16.13 14.14
N ALA A 352 5.16 16.15 12.87
CA ALA A 352 4.98 15.06 11.94
C ALA A 352 5.69 13.77 12.41
N VAL A 353 6.94 13.90 12.85
CA VAL A 353 7.73 12.79 13.41
C VAL A 353 7.07 12.24 14.67
N ARG A 354 6.69 13.11 15.60
CA ARG A 354 6.05 12.74 16.85
C ARG A 354 4.74 11.99 16.59
N ASN A 355 3.91 12.48 15.68
CA ASN A 355 2.64 11.82 15.34
C ASN A 355 2.86 10.38 14.86
N MET A 356 3.81 10.16 13.95
CA MET A 356 4.09 8.82 13.43
C MET A 356 4.67 7.87 14.49
N VAL A 357 5.47 8.38 15.41
CA VAL A 357 6.09 7.57 16.46
C VAL A 357 5.07 7.18 17.53
N GLU A 358 4.19 8.10 17.92
CA GLU A 358 3.25 7.92 19.03
C GLU A 358 1.90 7.35 18.57
N SER A 359 1.39 7.73 17.38
CA SER A 359 0.06 7.33 16.87
C SER A 359 0.13 6.29 15.74
N GLY A 360 1.30 5.72 15.46
CA GLY A 360 1.46 4.67 14.44
C GLY A 360 1.75 5.19 13.04
N GLY A 361 1.93 4.25 12.11
CA GLY A 361 2.27 4.54 10.70
C GLY A 361 3.77 4.80 10.44
N ILE A 362 4.62 4.68 11.46
CA ILE A 362 6.07 4.88 11.31
C ILE A 362 6.64 3.96 10.20
N GLY A 363 7.47 4.54 9.35
CA GLY A 363 8.08 3.85 8.22
C GLY A 363 7.22 3.82 6.95
N HIS A 364 5.93 4.21 7.00
CA HIS A 364 5.05 4.11 5.84
C HIS A 364 5.26 5.27 4.85
N THR A 365 4.52 6.34 4.95
CA THR A 365 4.47 7.43 3.98
C THR A 365 4.29 8.76 4.69
N ALA A 366 4.85 9.84 4.14
CA ALA A 366 4.60 11.21 4.54
C ALA A 366 4.54 12.12 3.30
N GLY A 367 3.93 13.28 3.41
CA GLY A 367 3.81 14.24 2.32
C GLY A 367 4.26 15.65 2.68
N ILE A 368 4.64 16.42 1.67
CA ILE A 368 4.94 17.84 1.79
C ILE A 368 4.48 18.59 0.55
N TYR A 369 3.79 19.70 0.75
CA TYR A 369 3.50 20.67 -0.29
C TYR A 369 4.39 21.89 -0.05
N SER A 370 5.47 21.99 -0.82
CA SER A 370 6.49 23.06 -0.68
C SER A 370 7.14 23.40 -2.01
N ASN A 371 7.54 24.65 -2.17
CA ASN A 371 8.41 25.13 -3.23
C ASN A 371 9.85 25.39 -2.73
N ASP A 372 10.13 25.14 -1.44
CA ASP A 372 11.44 25.33 -0.85
C ASP A 372 12.19 23.99 -0.80
N GLU A 373 13.20 23.86 -1.62
CA GLU A 373 14.02 22.65 -1.72
C GLU A 373 14.81 22.37 -0.41
N ALA A 374 15.14 23.40 0.37
CA ALA A 374 15.81 23.20 1.66
C ALA A 374 14.85 22.58 2.69
N HIS A 375 13.59 23.04 2.70
CA HIS A 375 12.55 22.47 3.55
C HIS A 375 12.23 21.02 3.15
N ILE A 376 12.11 20.73 1.84
CA ILE A 376 11.88 19.38 1.33
C ILE A 376 13.00 18.43 1.80
N ARG A 377 14.26 18.83 1.66
CA ARG A 377 15.41 18.03 2.11
C ARG A 377 15.44 17.86 3.62
N TYR A 378 15.24 18.93 4.38
CA TYR A 378 15.21 18.89 5.83
C TYR A 378 14.13 17.93 6.34
N PHE A 379 12.92 18.01 5.79
CA PHE A 379 11.83 17.09 6.10
C PHE A 379 12.20 15.63 5.78
N ALA A 380 12.69 15.37 4.56
CA ALA A 380 13.06 14.03 4.12
C ALA A 380 14.18 13.40 4.97
N GLU A 381 15.12 14.19 5.50
CA GLU A 381 16.19 13.71 6.38
C GLU A 381 15.70 13.39 7.79
N LYS A 382 14.61 14.00 8.26
CA LYS A 382 14.11 13.86 9.62
C LYS A 382 13.00 12.85 9.78
N ILE A 383 12.11 12.74 8.78
CA ILE A 383 10.91 11.90 8.88
C ILE A 383 11.27 10.41 8.68
N PRO A 384 10.93 9.51 9.63
CA PRO A 384 11.28 8.09 9.54
C PRO A 384 10.25 7.33 8.69
N VAL A 385 10.28 7.51 7.35
CA VAL A 385 9.39 6.86 6.40
C VAL A 385 10.14 6.33 5.18
N ALA A 386 9.56 5.33 4.52
CA ALA A 386 10.09 4.80 3.27
C ALA A 386 9.79 5.69 2.05
N ARG A 387 8.76 6.53 2.12
CA ARG A 387 8.27 7.36 1.00
C ARG A 387 7.91 8.76 1.49
N VAL A 388 8.49 9.77 0.85
CA VAL A 388 8.10 11.18 1.00
C VAL A 388 7.52 11.66 -0.31
N LEU A 389 6.23 12.00 -0.33
CA LEU A 389 5.53 12.51 -1.51
C LEU A 389 5.64 14.04 -1.52
N VAL A 390 6.26 14.58 -2.57
CA VAL A 390 6.46 16.02 -2.73
C VAL A 390 5.48 16.55 -3.76
N ASN A 391 4.63 17.49 -3.37
CA ASN A 391 3.69 18.19 -4.23
C ASN A 391 2.73 17.27 -5.00
N GLN A 392 2.39 16.11 -4.42
CA GLN A 392 1.43 15.15 -4.95
C GLN A 392 0.62 14.51 -3.80
N PRO A 393 -0.56 13.93 -4.08
CA PRO A 393 -1.35 13.25 -3.06
C PRO A 393 -0.58 12.09 -2.42
N THR A 394 -0.70 11.89 -1.11
CA THR A 394 0.00 10.79 -0.43
C THR A 394 -0.37 9.39 -0.94
N PRO A 395 -1.61 9.11 -1.42
CA PRO A 395 -1.91 7.85 -2.07
C PRO A 395 -1.08 7.51 -3.32
N ASP A 396 -0.44 8.50 -3.96
CA ASP A 396 0.51 8.21 -5.06
C ASP A 396 1.74 7.40 -4.61
N ALA A 397 1.85 7.10 -3.31
CA ALA A 397 2.80 6.14 -2.74
C ALA A 397 2.72 4.75 -3.38
N TRP A 398 1.53 4.33 -3.89
CA TRP A 398 1.39 3.06 -4.62
C TRP A 398 2.19 2.99 -5.94
N GLY A 399 2.74 4.12 -6.41
CA GLY A 399 3.62 4.19 -7.57
C GLY A 399 2.92 4.33 -8.92
N PRO A 400 2.02 5.34 -9.12
CA PRO A 400 1.51 5.65 -10.44
C PRO A 400 2.65 6.12 -11.37
N LYS A 401 2.40 6.11 -12.69
CA LYS A 401 3.40 6.51 -13.69
C LYS A 401 3.95 7.94 -13.50
N THR A 402 3.23 8.78 -12.78
CA THR A 402 3.63 10.15 -12.41
C THR A 402 4.64 10.20 -11.27
N CYS A 403 4.90 9.07 -10.62
CA CYS A 403 5.81 8.92 -9.50
C CYS A 403 6.99 8.01 -9.88
N ALA A 404 8.15 8.19 -9.25
CA ALA A 404 9.33 7.36 -9.50
C ALA A 404 9.31 6.01 -8.76
N LEU A 405 8.31 5.77 -7.94
CA LEU A 405 8.14 4.52 -7.19
C LEU A 405 7.65 3.40 -8.13
N SER A 406 8.07 2.16 -7.87
CA SER A 406 7.50 1.01 -8.57
C SER A 406 6.04 0.79 -8.13
N PRO A 407 5.12 0.47 -9.06
CA PRO A 407 3.74 0.18 -8.70
C PRO A 407 3.65 -1.00 -7.75
N ALA A 408 2.94 -0.83 -6.63
CA ALA A 408 2.73 -1.87 -5.63
C ALA A 408 1.36 -1.76 -4.96
N VAL A 409 0.90 -2.88 -4.44
CA VAL A 409 -0.27 -3.00 -3.55
C VAL A 409 0.16 -3.40 -2.14
N SER A 410 1.48 -3.45 -1.92
CA SER A 410 2.11 -3.81 -0.65
C SER A 410 3.32 -2.88 -0.44
N GLU A 411 3.22 -2.00 0.54
CA GLU A 411 4.10 -0.87 0.76
C GLU A 411 4.90 -1.04 2.05
N GLY A 412 6.12 -1.58 1.94
CA GLY A 412 6.98 -1.84 3.10
C GLY A 412 7.35 -0.58 3.87
N CYS A 413 7.41 -0.72 5.20
CA CYS A 413 7.66 0.36 6.16
C CYS A 413 9.11 0.36 6.71
N GLY A 414 10.00 -0.45 6.16
CA GLY A 414 11.37 -0.56 6.64
C GLY A 414 11.50 -1.04 8.09
N SER A 415 12.70 -1.02 8.61
CA SER A 415 12.95 -1.39 10.00
C SER A 415 12.26 -0.48 11.01
N TRP A 416 11.88 0.74 10.63
CA TRP A 416 11.06 1.62 11.45
C TRP A 416 9.70 0.98 11.80
N GLY A 417 9.02 0.39 10.80
CA GLY A 417 7.75 -0.32 10.98
C GLY A 417 7.91 -1.82 11.25
N ASN A 418 9.10 -2.28 11.69
CA ASN A 418 9.45 -3.70 11.85
C ASN A 418 9.24 -4.52 10.57
N ASN A 419 9.52 -3.91 9.40
CA ASN A 419 9.51 -4.59 8.11
C ASN A 419 10.95 -4.76 7.58
N ILE A 420 11.16 -5.79 6.77
CA ILE A 420 12.46 -6.02 6.14
C ILE A 420 12.69 -5.08 4.92
N LEU A 421 11.62 -4.61 4.30
CA LEU A 421 11.64 -3.78 3.10
C LEU A 421 11.23 -2.34 3.42
N ALA A 422 12.09 -1.37 3.09
CA ALA A 422 11.78 0.05 3.06
C ALA A 422 11.48 0.46 1.61
N GLY A 423 10.22 0.35 1.19
CA GLY A 423 9.80 0.65 -0.18
C GLY A 423 8.68 -0.27 -0.68
N ASN A 424 8.36 -0.12 -1.94
CA ASN A 424 7.29 -0.87 -2.60
C ASN A 424 7.73 -2.30 -2.92
N VAL A 425 6.87 -3.28 -2.64
CA VAL A 425 7.11 -4.67 -3.03
C VAL A 425 7.01 -4.77 -4.55
N ASP A 426 8.08 -5.26 -5.20
CA ASP A 426 8.21 -5.29 -6.65
C ASP A 426 8.56 -6.72 -7.11
N TYR A 427 8.48 -7.00 -8.43
CA TYR A 427 8.81 -8.29 -9.03
C TYR A 427 10.23 -8.78 -8.68
N ILE A 428 11.18 -7.85 -8.46
CA ILE A 428 12.56 -8.21 -8.08
C ILE A 428 12.61 -8.94 -6.73
N HIS A 429 11.65 -8.67 -5.84
CA HIS A 429 11.51 -9.34 -4.56
C HIS A 429 10.88 -10.75 -4.70
N MET A 430 10.38 -11.09 -5.90
CA MET A 430 9.73 -12.36 -6.24
C MET A 430 10.66 -13.30 -6.99
N ILE A 431 11.95 -13.01 -7.05
CA ILE A 431 12.96 -13.85 -7.69
C ILE A 431 14.18 -14.02 -6.78
N ASN A 432 14.82 -15.19 -6.88
CA ASN A 432 16.18 -15.38 -6.40
C ASN A 432 17.15 -15.02 -7.54
N VAL A 433 18.28 -14.39 -7.22
CA VAL A 433 19.28 -14.00 -8.22
C VAL A 433 20.61 -14.68 -7.94
N SER A 434 21.06 -15.52 -8.88
CA SER A 434 22.43 -16.03 -8.88
C SER A 434 23.36 -15.06 -9.58
N LYS A 435 24.51 -14.79 -8.98
CA LYS A 435 25.56 -13.95 -9.56
C LYS A 435 26.70 -14.80 -10.06
N VAL A 436 26.94 -14.77 -11.37
CA VAL A 436 28.14 -15.35 -11.99
C VAL A 436 29.19 -14.26 -12.06
N CYS A 437 30.30 -14.44 -11.34
CA CYS A 437 31.37 -13.45 -11.22
C CYS A 437 32.60 -13.97 -11.97
N LYS A 438 33.09 -13.20 -12.93
CA LYS A 438 34.36 -13.43 -13.64
C LYS A 438 35.47 -12.60 -12.99
N PRO A 439 36.74 -13.06 -13.02
CA PRO A 439 37.85 -12.28 -12.51
C PRO A 439 37.94 -10.90 -13.19
N LEU A 440 38.26 -9.88 -12.38
CA LEU A 440 38.56 -8.54 -12.87
C LEU A 440 40.07 -8.33 -12.86
N ASP A 441 40.59 -7.73 -13.93
CA ASP A 441 41.99 -7.26 -14.00
C ASP A 441 42.07 -5.85 -13.42
N VAL A 442 42.13 -5.77 -12.10
CA VAL A 442 42.20 -4.51 -11.33
C VAL A 442 43.35 -4.54 -10.34
N GLU A 443 43.93 -3.37 -10.11
CA GLU A 443 44.90 -3.21 -9.04
C GLU A 443 44.29 -3.47 -7.67
N LEU A 444 44.91 -4.31 -6.85
CA LEU A 444 44.45 -4.55 -5.49
C LEU A 444 44.66 -3.30 -4.63
N PRO A 445 43.80 -3.05 -3.63
CA PRO A 445 43.96 -1.93 -2.72
C PRO A 445 45.33 -1.99 -2.00
N ASP A 446 46.09 -0.90 -2.06
CA ASP A 446 47.31 -0.74 -1.26
C ASP A 446 46.95 -0.28 0.15
N ALA A 447 46.92 -1.23 1.08
CA ALA A 447 46.54 -0.95 2.48
C ALA A 447 47.47 0.12 3.13
N ALA A 448 48.74 0.18 2.74
CA ALA A 448 49.66 1.19 3.29
C ALA A 448 49.29 2.62 2.81
N LYS A 449 48.76 2.75 1.61
CA LYS A 449 48.26 4.06 1.12
C LYS A 449 46.87 4.40 1.67
N LEU A 450 46.02 3.41 1.87
CA LEU A 450 44.65 3.64 2.38
C LEU A 450 44.61 4.01 3.86
N PHE A 451 45.60 3.51 4.62
CA PHE A 451 45.68 3.72 6.06
C PHE A 451 46.96 4.51 6.47
N ALA A 452 47.51 5.26 5.52
CA ALA A 452 48.58 6.23 5.86
C ALA A 452 47.98 7.36 6.71
N ASP A 453 48.64 7.70 7.86
CA ASP A 453 48.24 8.82 8.74
C ASP A 453 48.39 10.18 8.06
#